data_48599f486793a0b1f98e7973e46f6ed9
#
_entry.id   48599f486793a0b1f98e7973e46f6ed9
#
_cell.length_a   1.000
_cell.length_b   1.000
_cell.length_c   1.000
_cell.angle_alpha   90.00
_cell.angle_beta   90.00
_cell.angle_gamma   90.00
#
_symmetry.space_group_name_H-M   'P 1'
#
loop_
_entity.id
_entity.type
_entity.pdbx_description
1 polymer ?
#
loop_
_entity_poly.entity_id
_entity_poly.type
_entity_poly.pdbx_seq_one_letter_code
_entity_poly.pdbx_strand_id
1 'polypeptide(L)'
;MRTALLFIVMCTVFACCGNVSSDDKSDAFIRDFYAGYLKAQDMRFEPGVSKDDAGKALDSFLRQNLTDGMRDYYARYYAVDSLGESICCDCDLFTQVQDDGGMDVSSMLIEEKEKNWYSMTHVWRDNGKFRGGTFVLLKLAKVNGELKVDSVVSYCNSCVEKLQVYEPGNGVKTPEFKGGRTALADYVAKGGMLHKWRLAEGGKGDAVVRITVNNHGWVESATMAEGLAKDEEFDVERLMKNMPRWTPGSKNGEAVCVRLTLALDRAE
;
A
#
# COMPACT_ATOMS: atom_id res chain seq x y z
N MET A 1 -36.54 -27.68 59.61
CA MET A 1 -36.72 -26.43 58.82
C MET A 1 -35.32 -25.88 58.54
N ARG A 2 -34.80 -26.07 57.31
CA ARG A 2 -33.51 -25.51 56.87
C ARG A 2 -33.82 -24.52 55.78
N THR A 3 -33.61 -23.24 56.06
CA THR A 3 -33.79 -22.14 55.15
C THR A 3 -32.54 -22.02 54.27
N ALA A 4 -32.68 -22.29 52.98
CA ALA A 4 -31.62 -22.10 52.00
C ALA A 4 -31.60 -20.63 51.57
N LEU A 5 -30.49 -19.96 51.83
CA LEU A 5 -30.23 -18.56 51.38
C LEU A 5 -29.68 -18.66 49.95
N LEU A 6 -30.45 -18.18 48.99
CA LEU A 6 -30.08 -18.07 47.59
C LEU A 6 -29.24 -16.78 47.41
N PHE A 7 -27.92 -16.89 47.22
CA PHE A 7 -27.08 -15.79 46.79
C PHE A 7 -27.21 -15.60 45.27
N ILE A 8 -27.91 -14.56 44.86
CA ILE A 8 -27.91 -14.10 43.49
C ILE A 8 -26.64 -13.27 43.29
N VAL A 9 -25.64 -13.86 42.62
CA VAL A 9 -24.47 -13.14 42.13
C VAL A 9 -24.90 -12.39 40.88
N MET A 10 -25.11 -11.08 41.04
CA MET A 10 -25.38 -10.15 39.93
C MET A 10 -24.06 -9.86 39.24
N CYS A 11 -23.70 -10.63 38.19
CA CYS A 11 -22.62 -10.27 37.28
C CYS A 11 -22.97 -9.02 36.50
N THR A 12 -22.55 -7.86 37.01
CA THR A 12 -22.51 -6.63 36.23
C THR A 12 -21.42 -6.79 35.16
N VAL A 13 -21.83 -7.15 33.95
CA VAL A 13 -20.99 -7.03 32.76
C VAL A 13 -20.79 -5.52 32.51
N PHE A 14 -19.69 -4.98 32.99
CA PHE A 14 -19.19 -3.72 32.50
C PHE A 14 -18.84 -3.91 31.03
N ALA A 15 -19.76 -3.51 30.16
CA ALA A 15 -19.43 -3.27 28.75
C ALA A 15 -18.46 -2.08 28.72
N CYS A 16 -17.17 -2.36 28.73
CA CYS A 16 -16.16 -1.40 28.30
C CYS A 16 -16.38 -1.12 26.82
N CYS A 17 -17.36 -0.28 26.49
CA CYS A 17 -17.38 0.43 25.23
C CYS A 17 -16.26 1.48 25.28
N GLY A 18 -14.99 1.05 25.18
CA GLY A 18 -13.91 1.94 24.83
C GLY A 18 -14.28 2.53 23.46
N ASN A 19 -14.25 3.85 23.33
CA ASN A 19 -14.32 4.49 22.02
C ASN A 19 -13.11 3.97 21.21
N VAL A 20 -13.35 3.03 20.30
CA VAL A 20 -12.35 2.58 19.31
C VAL A 20 -11.94 3.83 18.55
N SER A 21 -10.66 4.14 18.51
CA SER A 21 -10.14 5.29 17.77
C SER A 21 -10.55 5.21 16.30
N SER A 22 -10.52 6.33 15.58
CA SER A 22 -10.81 6.30 14.14
C SER A 22 -9.79 5.44 13.38
N ASP A 23 -8.56 5.39 13.86
CA ASP A 23 -7.46 4.58 13.31
C ASP A 23 -7.74 3.09 13.47
N ASP A 24 -8.21 2.65 14.66
CA ASP A 24 -8.56 1.25 14.90
C ASP A 24 -9.69 0.75 13.98
N LYS A 25 -10.67 1.62 13.64
CA LYS A 25 -11.76 1.27 12.72
C LYS A 25 -11.28 1.14 11.28
N SER A 26 -10.34 1.98 10.87
CA SER A 26 -9.76 1.94 9.53
C SER A 26 -8.84 0.74 9.35
N ASP A 27 -8.01 0.43 10.34
CA ASP A 27 -7.17 -0.77 10.36
C ASP A 27 -8.04 -2.04 10.27
N ALA A 28 -9.06 -2.16 11.11
CA ALA A 28 -9.98 -3.29 11.08
C ALA A 28 -10.67 -3.41 9.72
N PHE A 29 -11.17 -2.31 9.15
CA PHE A 29 -11.79 -2.33 7.82
C PHE A 29 -10.81 -2.80 6.74
N ILE A 30 -9.56 -2.30 6.74
CA ILE A 30 -8.56 -2.69 5.75
C ILE A 30 -8.25 -4.19 5.86
N ARG A 31 -8.10 -4.73 7.07
CA ARG A 31 -7.87 -6.18 7.28
C ARG A 31 -9.06 -7.00 6.80
N ASP A 32 -10.28 -6.61 7.15
CA ASP A 32 -11.51 -7.28 6.71
C ASP A 32 -11.66 -7.22 5.18
N PHE A 33 -11.30 -6.07 4.58
CA PHE A 33 -11.28 -5.91 3.12
C PHE A 33 -10.32 -6.90 2.47
N TYR A 34 -9.07 -6.99 2.94
CA TYR A 34 -8.10 -7.94 2.36
C TYR A 34 -8.52 -9.40 2.57
N ALA A 35 -8.97 -9.75 3.77
CA ALA A 35 -9.45 -11.12 4.05
C ALA A 35 -10.63 -11.51 3.15
N GLY A 36 -11.60 -10.61 2.98
CA GLY A 36 -12.76 -10.83 2.11
C GLY A 36 -12.39 -10.86 0.63
N TYR A 37 -11.48 -9.99 0.20
CA TYR A 37 -10.99 -9.93 -1.17
C TYR A 37 -10.27 -11.21 -1.57
N LEU A 38 -9.30 -11.66 -0.77
CA LEU A 38 -8.58 -12.90 -1.01
C LEU A 38 -9.53 -14.10 -1.05
N LYS A 39 -10.45 -14.20 -0.10
CA LYS A 39 -11.48 -15.24 -0.11
C LYS A 39 -12.33 -15.23 -1.37
N ALA A 40 -12.75 -14.05 -1.84
CA ALA A 40 -13.54 -13.94 -3.07
C ALA A 40 -12.72 -14.32 -4.33
N GLN A 41 -11.42 -14.03 -4.33
CA GLN A 41 -10.50 -14.45 -5.39
C GLN A 41 -10.29 -15.98 -5.40
N ASP A 42 -10.15 -16.61 -4.22
CA ASP A 42 -9.89 -18.04 -4.08
C ASP A 42 -11.07 -18.92 -4.50
N MET A 43 -12.29 -18.40 -4.43
CA MET A 43 -13.50 -19.13 -4.85
C MET A 43 -13.39 -19.72 -6.27
N ARG A 44 -12.61 -19.11 -7.17
CA ARG A 44 -12.40 -19.64 -8.54
C ARG A 44 -11.61 -20.95 -8.58
N PHE A 45 -10.92 -21.28 -7.49
CA PHE A 45 -10.13 -22.50 -7.34
C PHE A 45 -10.82 -23.55 -6.47
N GLU A 46 -11.95 -23.21 -5.85
CA GLU A 46 -12.70 -24.14 -4.98
C GLU A 46 -13.38 -25.24 -5.83
N PRO A 47 -13.22 -26.52 -5.42
CA PRO A 47 -13.89 -27.60 -6.10
C PRO A 47 -15.43 -27.46 -6.10
N GLY A 48 -16.04 -27.53 -7.27
CA GLY A 48 -17.51 -27.44 -7.43
C GLY A 48 -18.06 -26.01 -7.57
N VAL A 49 -17.23 -24.98 -7.46
CA VAL A 49 -17.65 -23.61 -7.74
C VAL A 49 -17.51 -23.31 -9.24
N SER A 50 -18.57 -22.83 -9.87
CA SER A 50 -18.47 -22.38 -11.28
C SER A 50 -17.75 -21.04 -11.40
N LYS A 51 -17.11 -20.78 -12.56
CA LYS A 51 -16.48 -19.49 -12.85
C LYS A 51 -17.49 -18.32 -12.73
N ASP A 52 -18.74 -18.56 -13.10
CA ASP A 52 -19.81 -17.55 -13.03
C ASP A 52 -20.16 -17.23 -11.56
N ASP A 53 -20.26 -18.24 -10.70
CA ASP A 53 -20.55 -18.04 -9.28
C ASP A 53 -19.39 -17.34 -8.57
N ALA A 54 -18.15 -17.73 -8.85
CA ALA A 54 -16.96 -17.04 -8.33
C ALA A 54 -16.93 -15.56 -8.81
N GLY A 55 -17.23 -15.31 -10.08
CA GLY A 55 -17.31 -13.95 -10.63
C GLY A 55 -18.40 -13.10 -9.94
N LYS A 56 -19.57 -13.66 -9.69
CA LYS A 56 -20.65 -12.99 -8.95
C LYS A 56 -20.28 -12.69 -7.50
N ALA A 57 -19.59 -13.60 -6.84
CA ALA A 57 -19.13 -13.41 -5.46
C ALA A 57 -18.14 -12.25 -5.38
N LEU A 58 -17.15 -12.22 -6.28
CA LEU A 58 -16.19 -11.12 -6.35
C LEU A 58 -16.88 -9.78 -6.68
N ASP A 59 -17.77 -9.73 -7.68
CA ASP A 59 -18.51 -8.50 -8.02
C ASP A 59 -19.34 -8.00 -6.84
N SER A 60 -20.02 -8.90 -6.12
CA SER A 60 -20.77 -8.56 -4.92
C SER A 60 -19.88 -7.96 -3.85
N PHE A 61 -18.71 -8.57 -3.59
CA PHE A 61 -17.73 -8.07 -2.65
C PHE A 61 -17.23 -6.67 -3.03
N LEU A 62 -16.86 -6.46 -4.29
CA LEU A 62 -16.39 -5.16 -4.78
C LEU A 62 -17.46 -4.07 -4.67
N ARG A 63 -18.73 -4.37 -4.93
CA ARG A 63 -19.86 -3.43 -4.74
C ARG A 63 -20.01 -2.99 -3.30
N GLN A 64 -19.82 -3.88 -2.35
CA GLN A 64 -19.93 -3.57 -0.93
C GLN A 64 -18.77 -2.70 -0.44
N ASN A 65 -17.55 -2.95 -0.91
CA ASN A 65 -16.32 -2.44 -0.32
C ASN A 65 -15.65 -1.31 -1.10
N LEU A 66 -16.00 -1.09 -2.36
CA LEU A 66 -15.44 -0.02 -3.19
C LEU A 66 -16.44 1.10 -3.44
N THR A 67 -15.95 2.34 -3.62
CA THR A 67 -16.75 3.41 -4.21
C THR A 67 -17.03 3.12 -5.68
N ASP A 68 -18.04 3.78 -6.27
CA ASP A 68 -18.38 3.59 -7.69
C ASP A 68 -17.20 3.93 -8.60
N GLY A 69 -16.51 5.06 -8.32
CA GLY A 69 -15.31 5.45 -9.07
C GLY A 69 -14.18 4.45 -8.97
N MET A 70 -13.99 3.84 -7.78
CA MET A 70 -12.97 2.80 -7.60
C MET A 70 -13.34 1.50 -8.32
N ARG A 71 -14.62 1.13 -8.38
CA ARG A 71 -15.09 -0.03 -9.19
C ARG A 71 -14.85 0.17 -10.67
N ASP A 72 -15.14 1.37 -11.19
CA ASP A 72 -14.86 1.72 -12.58
C ASP A 72 -13.36 1.67 -12.89
N TYR A 73 -12.53 2.11 -11.93
CA TYR A 73 -11.06 1.98 -12.05
C TYR A 73 -10.62 0.51 -12.06
N TYR A 74 -11.15 -0.31 -11.15
CA TYR A 74 -10.88 -1.75 -11.08
C TYR A 74 -11.24 -2.44 -12.40
N ALA A 75 -12.42 -2.17 -12.95
CA ALA A 75 -12.86 -2.74 -14.21
C ALA A 75 -11.93 -2.38 -15.38
N ARG A 76 -11.45 -1.13 -15.43
CA ARG A 76 -10.47 -0.68 -16.45
C ARG A 76 -9.09 -1.32 -16.25
N TYR A 77 -8.67 -1.51 -15.02
CA TYR A 77 -7.38 -2.11 -14.69
C TYR A 77 -7.29 -3.56 -15.22
N TYR A 78 -8.38 -4.32 -15.11
CA TYR A 78 -8.45 -5.70 -15.61
C TYR A 78 -9.02 -5.82 -17.02
N ALA A 79 -9.27 -4.69 -17.70
CA ALA A 79 -9.68 -4.73 -19.10
C ALA A 79 -8.56 -5.31 -19.96
N VAL A 80 -8.97 -6.05 -20.98
CA VAL A 80 -8.08 -6.56 -22.02
C VAL A 80 -8.26 -5.75 -23.30
N ASP A 81 -7.21 -5.67 -24.11
CA ASP A 81 -7.27 -5.04 -25.41
C ASP A 81 -7.96 -5.96 -26.45
N SER A 82 -8.01 -5.51 -27.71
CA SER A 82 -8.60 -6.27 -28.80
C SER A 82 -7.86 -7.58 -29.14
N LEU A 83 -6.67 -7.78 -28.62
CA LEU A 83 -5.87 -9.00 -28.77
C LEU A 83 -6.02 -9.93 -27.56
N GLY A 84 -6.75 -9.50 -26.52
CA GLY A 84 -6.93 -10.24 -25.28
C GLY A 84 -5.78 -10.08 -24.30
N GLU A 85 -4.87 -9.11 -24.53
CA GLU A 85 -3.77 -8.81 -23.62
C GLU A 85 -4.20 -7.80 -22.56
N SER A 86 -3.66 -7.95 -21.35
CA SER A 86 -3.94 -7.04 -20.24
C SER A 86 -3.45 -5.61 -20.58
N ILE A 87 -4.34 -4.64 -20.41
CA ILE A 87 -4.01 -3.23 -20.67
C ILE A 87 -3.05 -2.69 -19.60
N CYS A 88 -3.10 -3.22 -18.39
CA CYS A 88 -2.27 -2.75 -17.28
C CYS A 88 -1.07 -3.65 -17.02
N CYS A 89 -1.10 -4.46 -16.01
CA CYS A 89 -0.01 -5.35 -15.64
C CYS A 89 -0.57 -6.69 -15.17
N ASP A 90 0.30 -7.70 -15.13
CA ASP A 90 -0.07 -9.05 -14.74
C ASP A 90 -0.21 -9.23 -13.22
N CYS A 91 -0.04 -8.16 -12.44
CA CYS A 91 -0.17 -8.18 -10.99
C CYS A 91 -1.58 -7.79 -10.56
N ASP A 92 -2.05 -8.37 -9.48
CA ASP A 92 -3.31 -7.97 -8.85
C ASP A 92 -3.22 -6.54 -8.29
N LEU A 93 -4.31 -5.77 -8.42
CA LEU A 93 -4.35 -4.35 -8.06
C LEU A 93 -4.15 -4.11 -6.57
N PHE A 94 -4.69 -4.97 -5.72
CA PHE A 94 -4.65 -4.81 -4.27
C PHE A 94 -3.53 -5.59 -3.60
N THR A 95 -3.11 -6.71 -4.18
CA THR A 95 -2.07 -7.55 -3.58
C THR A 95 -0.70 -7.38 -4.22
N GLN A 96 -0.66 -6.89 -5.46
CA GLN A 96 0.56 -6.72 -6.28
C GLN A 96 1.35 -8.00 -6.53
N VAL A 97 0.69 -9.13 -6.47
CA VAL A 97 1.25 -10.45 -6.80
C VAL A 97 0.41 -11.10 -7.89
N GLN A 98 0.99 -12.05 -8.60
CA GLN A 98 0.27 -12.82 -9.62
C GLN A 98 -0.63 -13.88 -9.00
N ASP A 99 -0.15 -14.49 -7.92
CA ASP A 99 -0.94 -15.34 -7.02
C ASP A 99 -0.80 -14.82 -5.59
N ASP A 100 -1.79 -15.04 -4.76
CA ASP A 100 -1.81 -14.51 -3.40
C ASP A 100 -0.76 -15.14 -2.47
N GLY A 101 -0.11 -16.22 -2.89
CA GLY A 101 1.02 -16.85 -2.21
C GLY A 101 0.81 -17.17 -0.73
N GLY A 102 -0.46 -17.19 -0.27
CA GLY A 102 -0.80 -17.35 1.14
C GLY A 102 -0.56 -16.08 1.97
N MET A 103 -0.99 -14.93 1.47
CA MET A 103 -0.91 -13.65 2.18
C MET A 103 -1.60 -13.75 3.56
N ASP A 104 -0.82 -13.61 4.62
CA ASP A 104 -1.35 -13.56 5.99
C ASP A 104 -1.77 -12.13 6.36
N VAL A 105 -3.07 -11.88 6.31
CA VAL A 105 -3.67 -10.57 6.63
C VAL A 105 -3.33 -10.12 8.06
N SER A 106 -3.15 -11.04 9.00
CA SER A 106 -2.83 -10.71 10.39
C SER A 106 -1.44 -10.09 10.54
N SER A 107 -0.52 -10.43 9.64
CA SER A 107 0.86 -9.94 9.64
C SER A 107 1.05 -8.62 8.86
N MET A 108 -0.01 -8.09 8.23
CA MET A 108 0.07 -6.83 7.51
C MET A 108 0.39 -5.66 8.45
N LEU A 109 1.32 -4.82 8.03
CA LEU A 109 1.56 -3.52 8.64
C LEU A 109 0.69 -2.49 7.94
N ILE A 110 -0.18 -1.81 8.71
CA ILE A 110 -1.06 -0.76 8.22
C ILE A 110 -0.70 0.53 8.94
N GLU A 111 -0.44 1.60 8.19
CA GLU A 111 -0.04 2.89 8.75
C GLU A 111 -0.81 4.01 8.05
N GLU A 112 -1.43 4.92 8.81
CA GLU A 112 -2.00 6.14 8.26
C GLU A 112 -0.88 7.09 7.82
N LYS A 113 -0.93 7.56 6.57
CA LYS A 113 0.07 8.46 5.98
C LYS A 113 -0.38 9.92 5.96
N GLU A 114 -1.61 10.13 5.63
CA GLU A 114 -2.33 11.39 5.72
C GLU A 114 -3.81 11.07 5.83
N LYS A 115 -4.64 12.06 6.10
CA LYS A 115 -6.08 11.86 6.33
C LYS A 115 -6.73 10.94 5.29
N ASN A 116 -7.22 9.80 5.75
CA ASN A 116 -7.86 8.75 4.97
C ASN A 116 -6.95 7.99 3.99
N TRP A 117 -5.64 8.22 4.00
CA TRP A 117 -4.69 7.45 3.21
C TRP A 117 -3.88 6.53 4.11
N TYR A 118 -3.86 5.25 3.77
CA TYR A 118 -3.23 4.18 4.54
C TYR A 118 -2.27 3.41 3.66
N SER A 119 -1.06 3.17 4.15
CA SER A 119 -0.16 2.20 3.53
C SER A 119 -0.41 0.83 4.12
N MET A 120 -0.49 -0.17 3.27
CA MET A 120 -0.49 -1.57 3.62
C MET A 120 0.81 -2.20 3.15
N THR A 121 1.53 -2.84 4.05
CA THR A 121 2.76 -3.60 3.77
C THR A 121 2.58 -5.04 4.22
N HIS A 122 2.89 -5.98 3.37
CA HIS A 122 2.97 -7.40 3.71
C HIS A 122 4.35 -7.93 3.36
N VAL A 123 4.93 -8.76 4.24
CA VAL A 123 6.27 -9.32 4.07
C VAL A 123 6.20 -10.84 4.18
N TRP A 124 6.69 -11.53 3.15
CA TRP A 124 6.80 -12.99 3.17
C TRP A 124 8.12 -13.44 3.77
N ARG A 125 8.04 -14.38 4.69
CA ARG A 125 9.18 -15.03 5.28
C ARG A 125 9.01 -16.55 5.23
N ASP A 126 10.10 -17.23 4.87
CA ASP A 126 10.18 -18.69 4.94
C ASP A 126 11.32 -19.05 5.89
N ASN A 127 11.02 -19.81 6.96
CA ASN A 127 11.97 -20.14 8.02
C ASN A 127 12.72 -18.91 8.57
N GLY A 128 12.01 -17.78 8.74
CA GLY A 128 12.56 -16.50 9.20
C GLY A 128 13.34 -15.70 8.14
N LYS A 129 13.61 -16.27 6.97
CA LYS A 129 14.31 -15.58 5.88
C LYS A 129 13.33 -14.79 5.03
N PHE A 130 13.68 -13.55 4.71
CA PHE A 130 12.92 -12.70 3.80
C PHE A 130 12.81 -13.36 2.41
N ARG A 131 11.60 -13.38 1.84
CA ARG A 131 11.30 -13.91 0.50
C ARG A 131 10.75 -12.86 -0.45
N GLY A 132 10.08 -11.85 0.08
CA GLY A 132 9.48 -10.79 -0.70
C GLY A 132 8.52 -9.96 0.14
N GLY A 133 7.90 -8.99 -0.48
CA GLY A 133 6.88 -8.16 0.15
C GLY A 133 6.11 -7.35 -0.88
N THR A 134 4.97 -6.82 -0.47
CA THR A 134 4.18 -5.87 -1.24
C THR A 134 3.95 -4.60 -0.46
N PHE A 135 3.65 -3.55 -1.19
CA PHE A 135 3.30 -2.26 -0.65
C PHE A 135 2.16 -1.66 -1.47
N VAL A 136 1.05 -1.35 -0.83
CA VAL A 136 -0.12 -0.73 -1.45
C VAL A 136 -0.53 0.49 -0.64
N LEU A 137 -0.92 1.56 -1.33
CA LEU A 137 -1.49 2.75 -0.71
C LEU A 137 -2.99 2.79 -1.02
N LEU A 138 -3.81 2.82 0.02
CA LEU A 138 -5.26 2.87 -0.07
C LEU A 138 -5.79 4.19 0.46
N LYS A 139 -6.79 4.74 -0.23
CA LYS A 139 -7.60 5.83 0.29
C LYS A 139 -8.98 5.31 0.68
N LEU A 140 -9.43 5.65 1.87
CA LEU A 140 -10.75 5.32 2.36
C LEU A 140 -11.69 6.53 2.24
N ALA A 141 -12.96 6.25 1.95
CA ALA A 141 -14.04 7.23 2.00
C ALA A 141 -15.21 6.68 2.80
N LYS A 142 -16.04 7.56 3.35
CA LYS A 142 -17.33 7.19 3.95
C LYS A 142 -18.43 7.42 2.94
N VAL A 143 -19.17 6.37 2.62
CA VAL A 143 -20.35 6.41 1.75
C VAL A 143 -21.52 5.88 2.57
N ASN A 144 -22.54 6.72 2.80
CA ASN A 144 -23.69 6.40 3.64
C ASN A 144 -23.34 5.92 5.07
N GLY A 145 -22.23 6.44 5.62
CA GLY A 145 -21.75 6.08 6.96
C GLY A 145 -20.79 4.88 7.01
N GLU A 146 -20.68 4.11 5.94
CA GLU A 146 -19.80 2.95 5.82
C GLU A 146 -18.46 3.31 5.18
N LEU A 147 -17.37 2.67 5.62
CA LEU A 147 -16.06 2.80 5.00
C LEU A 147 -16.03 2.04 3.67
N LYS A 148 -15.40 2.64 2.67
CA LYS A 148 -15.12 2.02 1.37
C LYS A 148 -13.74 2.41 0.88
N VAL A 149 -13.10 1.54 0.11
CA VAL A 149 -11.89 1.90 -0.65
C VAL A 149 -12.29 2.83 -1.78
N ASP A 150 -11.69 4.03 -1.81
CA ASP A 150 -11.97 5.10 -2.78
C ASP A 150 -10.91 5.21 -3.86
N SER A 151 -9.67 4.90 -3.51
CA SER A 151 -8.55 4.91 -4.44
C SER A 151 -7.48 3.93 -4.00
N VAL A 152 -6.71 3.44 -4.94
CA VAL A 152 -5.53 2.63 -4.71
C VAL A 152 -4.37 3.17 -5.55
N VAL A 153 -3.18 3.21 -4.97
CA VAL A 153 -1.94 3.41 -5.72
C VAL A 153 -1.19 2.08 -5.67
N SER A 154 -1.17 1.42 -6.81
CA SER A 154 -0.50 0.14 -6.99
C SER A 154 0.88 0.41 -7.58
N TYR A 155 1.89 -0.17 -6.96
CA TYR A 155 3.30 0.05 -7.32
C TYR A 155 3.86 -1.11 -8.16
N CYS A 156 3.08 -1.66 -9.07
CA CYS A 156 3.58 -2.65 -10.00
C CYS A 156 4.61 -2.00 -10.95
N ASN A 157 5.85 -2.49 -10.92
CA ASN A 157 6.94 -1.94 -11.74
C ASN A 157 6.62 -1.95 -13.24
N SER A 158 5.86 -2.93 -13.73
CA SER A 158 5.46 -3.01 -15.14
C SER A 158 4.46 -1.91 -15.55
N CYS A 159 3.66 -1.38 -14.61
CA CYS A 159 2.80 -0.22 -14.86
C CYS A 159 3.60 1.08 -14.93
N VAL A 160 4.68 1.18 -14.18
CA VAL A 160 5.55 2.39 -14.16
C VAL A 160 6.27 2.55 -15.50
N GLU A 161 6.65 1.46 -16.16
CA GLU A 161 7.32 1.52 -17.47
C GLU A 161 6.46 2.15 -18.57
N LYS A 162 5.14 2.13 -18.44
CA LYS A 162 4.20 2.75 -19.40
C LYS A 162 3.98 4.25 -19.14
N LEU A 163 4.47 4.79 -18.02
CA LEU A 163 4.34 6.21 -17.70
C LEU A 163 5.40 7.03 -18.42
N GLN A 164 5.00 8.20 -18.93
CA GLN A 164 5.96 9.19 -19.39
C GLN A 164 6.66 9.82 -18.17
N VAL A 165 7.88 9.37 -17.90
CA VAL A 165 8.70 9.83 -16.79
C VAL A 165 9.73 10.83 -17.31
N TYR A 166 9.82 11.96 -16.64
CA TYR A 166 10.78 13.02 -16.96
C TYR A 166 11.95 13.01 -15.97
N GLU A 167 13.12 13.42 -16.46
CA GLU A 167 14.26 13.75 -15.61
C GLU A 167 14.24 15.25 -15.25
N PRO A 168 14.79 15.65 -14.09
CA PRO A 168 14.93 17.07 -13.73
C PRO A 168 15.74 17.86 -14.76
N GLY A 169 15.39 19.10 -15.00
CA GLY A 169 16.02 19.96 -16.00
C GLY A 169 15.20 20.09 -17.29
N ASN A 170 15.69 20.85 -18.27
CA ASN A 170 15.02 21.10 -19.55
C ASN A 170 13.55 21.57 -19.40
N GLY A 171 13.31 22.50 -18.48
CA GLY A 171 11.97 23.04 -18.20
C GLY A 171 11.11 22.17 -17.28
N VAL A 172 11.64 21.05 -16.79
CA VAL A 172 10.99 20.21 -15.78
C VAL A 172 11.38 20.69 -14.38
N LYS A 173 10.39 21.09 -13.59
CA LYS A 173 10.57 21.39 -12.17
C LYS A 173 10.67 20.10 -11.37
N THR A 174 11.66 20.05 -10.49
CA THR A 174 11.89 18.92 -9.59
C THR A 174 10.76 18.82 -8.56
N PRO A 175 10.25 17.62 -8.25
CA PRO A 175 9.39 17.39 -7.09
C PRO A 175 10.06 17.85 -5.79
N GLU A 176 9.26 18.35 -4.85
CA GLU A 176 9.75 18.84 -3.58
C GLU A 176 9.13 18.06 -2.41
N PHE A 177 9.98 17.52 -1.53
CA PHE A 177 9.53 16.89 -0.29
C PHE A 177 8.96 17.94 0.65
N LYS A 178 7.83 17.68 1.28
CA LYS A 178 7.20 18.63 2.21
C LYS A 178 8.13 18.95 3.37
N GLY A 179 8.54 20.19 3.49
CA GLY A 179 9.55 20.66 4.47
C GLY A 179 10.99 20.60 3.95
N GLY A 180 11.19 20.30 2.65
CA GLY A 180 12.47 20.37 1.97
C GLY A 180 13.46 19.26 2.36
N ARG A 181 14.74 19.48 2.03
CA ARG A 181 15.80 18.48 2.21
C ARG A 181 16.02 18.08 3.68
N THR A 182 15.89 18.99 4.62
CA THR A 182 16.08 18.69 6.06
C THR A 182 14.99 17.72 6.55
N ALA A 183 13.73 17.98 6.20
CA ALA A 183 12.63 17.09 6.55
C ALA A 183 12.75 15.72 5.87
N LEU A 184 13.25 15.66 4.64
CA LEU A 184 13.56 14.41 3.95
C LEU A 184 14.67 13.63 4.67
N ALA A 185 15.74 14.29 5.11
CA ALA A 185 16.82 13.66 5.86
C ALA A 185 16.32 13.09 7.19
N ASP A 186 15.51 13.86 7.92
CA ASP A 186 14.87 13.41 9.16
C ASP A 186 13.94 12.21 8.94
N TYR A 187 13.18 12.22 7.84
CA TYR A 187 12.30 11.11 7.50
C TYR A 187 13.10 9.82 7.23
N VAL A 188 14.17 9.91 6.42
CA VAL A 188 15.03 8.76 6.11
C VAL A 188 15.68 8.21 7.39
N ALA A 189 16.20 9.09 8.25
CA ALA A 189 16.86 8.68 9.49
C ALA A 189 15.94 8.01 10.52
N LYS A 190 14.65 8.37 10.53
CA LYS A 190 13.65 7.83 11.46
C LYS A 190 12.87 6.64 10.90
N GLY A 191 12.88 6.47 9.57
CA GLY A 191 12.12 5.45 8.86
C GLY A 191 12.88 4.15 8.64
N GLY A 192 12.22 3.21 7.96
CA GLY A 192 12.75 1.89 7.66
C GLY A 192 12.63 0.91 8.84
N MET A 193 12.51 -0.38 8.52
CA MET A 193 12.44 -1.44 9.55
C MET A 193 13.78 -1.65 10.26
N LEU A 194 14.86 -1.32 9.59
CA LEU A 194 16.22 -1.57 10.07
C LEU A 194 16.87 -0.34 10.70
N HIS A 195 16.28 0.86 10.53
CA HIS A 195 16.82 2.15 11.03
C HIS A 195 18.30 2.40 10.66
N LYS A 196 18.72 1.89 9.49
CA LYS A 196 20.13 1.83 9.09
C LYS A 196 20.53 2.89 8.06
N TRP A 197 19.60 3.77 7.65
CA TRP A 197 19.82 4.64 6.51
C TRP A 197 19.79 6.11 6.88
N ARG A 198 20.66 6.88 6.24
CA ARG A 198 20.69 8.35 6.28
C ARG A 198 20.76 8.89 4.86
N LEU A 199 20.22 10.09 4.63
CA LEU A 199 20.39 10.77 3.36
C LEU A 199 21.84 11.24 3.23
N ALA A 200 22.55 10.75 2.23
CA ALA A 200 23.96 11.06 2.03
C ALA A 200 24.17 12.55 1.64
N GLU A 201 25.29 13.11 2.06
CA GLU A 201 25.73 14.41 1.62
C GLU A 201 26.49 14.31 0.29
N GLY A 202 26.29 15.30 -0.58
CA GLY A 202 27.04 15.40 -1.85
C GLY A 202 26.65 14.40 -2.94
N GLY A 203 25.53 13.66 -2.78
CA GLY A 203 24.97 12.80 -3.84
C GLY A 203 25.71 11.49 -4.11
N LYS A 204 26.66 11.12 -3.23
CA LYS A 204 27.32 9.81 -3.22
C LYS A 204 27.05 9.14 -1.88
N GLY A 205 26.75 7.85 -1.88
CA GLY A 205 26.46 7.08 -0.68
C GLY A 205 26.67 5.59 -0.89
N ASP A 206 26.44 4.82 0.18
CA ASP A 206 26.55 3.35 0.15
C ASP A 206 25.48 2.70 -0.72
N ALA A 207 24.34 3.36 -0.87
CA ALA A 207 23.27 2.95 -1.76
C ALA A 207 22.74 4.15 -2.57
N VAL A 208 22.33 3.88 -3.79
CA VAL A 208 21.69 4.86 -4.69
C VAL A 208 20.30 4.36 -5.03
N VAL A 209 19.30 5.17 -4.70
CA VAL A 209 17.90 4.87 -4.95
C VAL A 209 17.37 5.79 -6.02
N ARG A 210 16.76 5.23 -7.07
CA ARG A 210 15.98 6.00 -8.04
C ARG A 210 14.52 5.90 -7.66
N ILE A 211 13.90 7.03 -7.37
CA ILE A 211 12.46 7.10 -7.10
C ILE A 211 11.74 7.83 -8.24
N THR A 212 10.52 7.42 -8.53
CA THR A 212 9.62 8.17 -9.44
C THR A 212 8.51 8.76 -8.59
N VAL A 213 8.45 10.09 -8.55
CA VAL A 213 7.32 10.83 -7.95
C VAL A 213 6.31 11.09 -9.05
N ASN A 214 5.09 10.59 -8.88
CA ASN A 214 4.05 10.74 -9.88
C ASN A 214 3.40 12.14 -9.86
N ASN A 215 2.55 12.41 -10.83
CA ASN A 215 1.85 13.69 -10.99
C ASN A 215 0.88 14.03 -9.83
N HIS A 216 0.61 13.08 -8.94
CA HIS A 216 -0.15 13.29 -7.70
C HIS A 216 0.75 13.51 -6.48
N GLY A 217 2.07 13.41 -6.64
CA GLY A 217 3.06 13.59 -5.57
C GLY A 217 3.39 12.33 -4.78
N TRP A 218 2.90 11.16 -5.18
CA TRP A 218 3.28 9.90 -4.53
C TRP A 218 4.54 9.32 -5.16
N VAL A 219 5.36 8.68 -4.33
CA VAL A 219 6.47 7.86 -4.83
C VAL A 219 5.89 6.56 -5.39
N GLU A 220 5.89 6.43 -6.71
CA GLU A 220 5.29 5.31 -7.44
C GLU A 220 6.26 4.15 -7.63
N SER A 221 7.55 4.44 -7.78
CA SER A 221 8.58 3.42 -7.85
C SER A 221 9.81 3.81 -7.06
N ALA A 222 10.51 2.81 -6.57
CA ALA A 222 11.84 2.93 -5.99
C ALA A 222 12.69 1.76 -6.47
N THR A 223 13.78 2.04 -7.17
CA THR A 223 14.70 1.02 -7.67
C THR A 223 16.07 1.22 -7.07
N MET A 224 16.68 0.13 -6.60
CA MET A 224 17.97 0.12 -5.94
C MET A 224 19.12 -0.05 -6.92
N ALA A 225 20.30 0.45 -6.53
CA ALA A 225 21.55 0.04 -7.11
C ALA A 225 21.98 -1.34 -6.61
N GLU A 226 22.87 -2.00 -7.34
CA GLU A 226 23.40 -3.33 -7.02
C GLU A 226 24.13 -3.35 -5.65
N GLY A 227 24.15 -4.50 -5.01
CA GLY A 227 25.02 -4.79 -3.86
C GLY A 227 24.34 -4.81 -2.48
N LEU A 228 23.01 -4.66 -2.41
CA LEU A 228 22.24 -4.83 -1.19
C LEU A 228 21.68 -6.25 -1.05
N ALA A 229 21.45 -6.70 0.18
CA ALA A 229 20.68 -7.90 0.43
C ALA A 229 19.19 -7.63 0.12
N LYS A 230 18.44 -8.67 -0.25
CA LYS A 230 17.02 -8.50 -0.66
C LYS A 230 16.13 -7.87 0.42
N ASP A 231 16.38 -8.16 1.68
CA ASP A 231 15.68 -7.55 2.79
C ASP A 231 16.03 -6.08 2.99
N GLU A 232 17.28 -5.69 2.72
CA GLU A 232 17.69 -4.28 2.72
C GLU A 232 17.11 -3.53 1.53
N GLU A 233 17.10 -4.12 0.34
CA GLU A 233 16.45 -3.54 -0.85
C GLU A 233 14.98 -3.27 -0.57
N PHE A 234 14.27 -4.25 -0.01
CA PHE A 234 12.85 -4.11 0.33
C PHE A 234 12.62 -3.06 1.42
N ASP A 235 13.49 -3.00 2.46
CA ASP A 235 13.37 -1.99 3.52
C ASP A 235 13.50 -0.57 2.95
N VAL A 236 14.47 -0.34 2.08
CA VAL A 236 14.65 0.96 1.42
C VAL A 236 13.51 1.25 0.44
N GLU A 237 13.08 0.28 -0.35
CA GLU A 237 11.93 0.43 -1.24
C GLU A 237 10.67 0.82 -0.44
N ARG A 238 10.39 0.11 0.64
CA ARG A 238 9.27 0.41 1.54
C ARG A 238 9.40 1.80 2.15
N LEU A 239 10.60 2.17 2.61
CA LEU A 239 10.89 3.50 3.15
C LEU A 239 10.55 4.59 2.13
N MET A 240 10.97 4.43 0.87
CA MET A 240 10.73 5.40 -0.20
C MET A 240 9.24 5.47 -0.59
N LYS A 241 8.60 4.34 -0.82
CA LYS A 241 7.18 4.27 -1.19
C LYS A 241 6.26 4.75 -0.06
N ASN A 242 6.73 4.67 1.17
CA ASN A 242 6.01 5.11 2.37
C ASN A 242 6.18 6.61 2.67
N MET A 243 6.86 7.36 1.82
CA MET A 243 7.03 8.81 2.00
C MET A 243 5.68 9.53 2.00
N PRO A 244 5.54 10.60 2.80
CA PRO A 244 4.42 11.53 2.66
C PRO A 244 4.36 12.10 1.24
N ARG A 245 3.19 12.64 0.87
CA ARG A 245 2.99 13.25 -0.43
C ARG A 245 3.95 14.41 -0.65
N TRP A 246 4.64 14.37 -1.79
CA TRP A 246 5.50 15.44 -2.29
C TRP A 246 4.66 16.50 -3.02
N THR A 247 5.20 17.69 -3.16
CA THR A 247 4.77 18.59 -4.24
C THR A 247 5.25 17.97 -5.56
N PRO A 248 4.36 17.62 -6.50
CA PRO A 248 4.78 16.96 -7.74
C PRO A 248 5.65 17.87 -8.61
N GLY A 249 6.49 17.24 -9.42
CA GLY A 249 7.21 17.96 -10.46
C GLY A 249 6.27 18.50 -11.52
N SER A 250 6.69 19.50 -12.28
CA SER A 250 5.86 20.05 -13.33
C SER A 250 6.66 20.39 -14.59
N LYS A 251 5.98 20.33 -15.75
CA LYS A 251 6.49 20.76 -17.05
C LYS A 251 5.45 21.66 -17.71
N ASN A 252 5.84 22.85 -18.10
CA ASN A 252 4.93 23.86 -18.69
C ASN A 252 3.69 24.16 -17.82
N GLY A 253 3.83 24.07 -16.48
CA GLY A 253 2.73 24.29 -15.53
C GLY A 253 1.87 23.06 -15.22
N GLU A 254 2.01 21.98 -15.95
CA GLU A 254 1.29 20.73 -15.71
C GLU A 254 2.09 19.80 -14.81
N ALA A 255 1.43 19.12 -13.86
CA ALA A 255 2.05 18.13 -13.00
C ALA A 255 2.42 16.89 -13.82
N VAL A 256 3.66 16.41 -13.66
CA VAL A 256 4.21 15.27 -14.40
C VAL A 256 4.93 14.30 -13.48
N CYS A 257 5.11 13.06 -13.94
CA CYS A 257 5.93 12.08 -13.26
C CYS A 257 7.41 12.42 -13.45
N VAL A 258 8.17 12.51 -12.35
CA VAL A 258 9.59 12.88 -12.40
C VAL A 258 10.42 11.86 -11.64
N ARG A 259 11.52 11.41 -12.25
CA ARG A 259 12.49 10.53 -11.63
C ARG A 259 13.53 11.34 -10.86
N LEU A 260 13.81 10.92 -9.63
CA LEU A 260 14.84 11.49 -8.77
C LEU A 260 15.84 10.42 -8.36
N THR A 261 17.06 10.84 -8.07
CA THR A 261 18.08 9.98 -7.46
C THR A 261 18.38 10.46 -6.05
N LEU A 262 18.28 9.55 -5.09
CA LEU A 262 18.66 9.78 -3.70
C LEU A 262 19.85 8.88 -3.38
N ALA A 263 20.87 9.45 -2.74
CA ALA A 263 21.99 8.70 -2.18
C ALA A 263 21.77 8.51 -0.69
N LEU A 264 22.03 7.32 -0.20
CA LEU A 264 21.85 6.90 1.19
C LEU A 264 23.16 6.36 1.75
N ASP A 265 23.49 6.74 2.97
CA ASP A 265 24.57 6.15 3.74
C ASP A 265 24.01 5.21 4.80
N ARG A 266 24.76 4.18 5.17
CA ARG A 266 24.46 3.38 6.36
C ARG A 266 24.64 4.25 7.60
N ALA A 267 23.69 4.19 8.52
CA ALA A 267 23.86 4.75 9.85
C ALA A 267 24.83 3.85 10.62
N GLU A 268 25.84 4.45 11.26
CA GLU A 268 26.76 3.78 12.16
C GLU A 268 26.06 3.28 13.44
#